data_97f9a6c2aeaeefd0808006b2f89588d4
#
_entry.id   97f9a6c2aeaeefd0808006b2f89588d4
#
_cell.length_a   1.000
_cell.length_b   1.000
_cell.length_c   1.000
_cell.angle_alpha   90.00
_cell.angle_beta   90.00
_cell.angle_gamma   90.00
#
_symmetry.space_group_name_H-M   'P 1'
#
loop_
_entity.id
_entity.type
_entity.pdbx_description
1 polymer ?
#
loop_
_entity_poly.entity_id
_entity_poly.type
_entity_poly.pdbx_seq_one_letter_code
_entity_poly.pdbx_strand_id
1 'polypeptide(L)' 'MLELKSCPFCGGEAVYEEFARNGATYGYVHCKDCKIGTPRFNILTHKGRFEAAEKRWNRRADNG' A
#
# COMPACT_ATOMS: atom_id res chain seq x y z
N MET A 1 -1.34 15.47 -3.66
CA MET A 1 -0.25 14.54 -3.93
C MET A 1 -0.21 13.46 -2.86
N LEU A 2 -0.12 12.21 -3.28
CA LEU A 2 -0.13 11.09 -2.34
C LEU A 2 1.28 10.82 -1.85
N GLU A 3 1.39 10.50 -0.57
CA GLU A 3 2.68 10.32 0.06
C GLU A 3 2.63 9.13 1.00
N LEU A 4 3.57 8.22 0.84
CA LEU A 4 3.65 7.02 1.67
C LEU A 4 4.62 7.26 2.82
N LYS A 5 4.13 7.09 4.03
CA LYS A 5 4.96 7.25 5.22
C LYS A 5 5.88 6.05 5.38
N SER A 6 6.95 6.23 6.15
CA SER A 6 7.87 5.15 6.43
C SER A 6 7.15 4.02 7.18
N CYS A 7 7.73 2.81 7.11
CA CYS A 7 7.18 1.66 7.81
C CYS A 7 7.11 1.93 9.31
N PRO A 8 5.96 1.74 9.96
CA PRO A 8 5.84 2.01 11.39
C PRO A 8 6.55 0.99 12.26
N PHE A 9 7.04 -0.11 11.69
CA PHE A 9 7.66 -1.18 12.46
C PHE A 9 9.17 -1.17 12.35
N CYS A 10 9.72 -0.92 11.16
CA CYS A 10 11.17 -0.94 10.99
C CYS A 10 11.74 0.36 10.43
N GLY A 11 10.89 1.32 10.07
CA GLY A 11 11.34 2.57 9.50
C GLY A 11 11.78 2.48 8.05
N GLY A 12 11.60 1.32 7.43
CA GLY A 12 12.00 1.14 6.03
C GLY A 12 11.11 1.88 5.06
N GLU A 13 11.51 1.84 3.80
CA GLU A 13 10.79 2.55 2.73
C GLU A 13 9.53 1.80 2.33
N ALA A 14 8.42 2.52 2.21
CA ALA A 14 7.16 1.96 1.73
C ALA A 14 7.09 2.09 0.22
N VAL A 15 6.61 1.06 -0.45
CA VAL A 15 6.43 1.07 -1.90
C VAL A 15 5.04 0.57 -2.24
N TYR A 16 4.51 1.10 -3.35
CA TYR A 16 3.22 0.66 -3.88
C TYR A 16 3.46 -0.25 -5.08
N GLU A 17 2.72 -1.37 -5.12
CA GLU A 17 2.82 -2.30 -6.24
C GLU A 17 1.44 -2.75 -6.68
N GLU A 18 1.34 -3.13 -7.95
CA GLU A 18 0.12 -3.69 -8.51
C GLU A 18 0.43 -5.01 -9.18
N PHE A 19 -0.55 -5.91 -9.18
CA PHE A 19 -0.43 -7.18 -9.91
C PHE A 19 -1.80 -7.59 -10.40
N ALA A 20 -1.81 -8.36 -11.48
CA ALA A 20 -3.04 -8.88 -12.07
C ALA A 20 -3.18 -10.36 -11.75
N ARG A 21 -4.40 -10.78 -11.41
CA ARG A 21 -4.68 -12.17 -11.13
C ARG A 21 -6.13 -12.46 -11.43
N ASN A 22 -6.38 -13.53 -12.19
CA ASN A 22 -7.73 -13.97 -12.54
C ASN A 22 -8.56 -12.86 -13.15
N GLY A 23 -7.96 -12.03 -14.00
CA GLY A 23 -8.66 -10.97 -14.70
C GLY A 23 -8.90 -9.71 -13.87
N ALA A 24 -8.41 -9.65 -12.65
CA ALA A 24 -8.53 -8.47 -11.79
C ALA A 24 -7.15 -7.91 -11.48
N THR A 25 -7.11 -6.59 -11.23
CA THR A 25 -5.87 -5.93 -10.84
C THR A 25 -5.95 -5.53 -9.38
N TYR A 26 -4.90 -5.86 -8.65
CA TYR A 26 -4.81 -5.58 -7.22
C TYR A 26 -3.67 -4.63 -6.94
N GLY A 27 -3.87 -3.71 -5.98
CA GLY A 27 -2.83 -2.78 -5.56
C GLY A 27 -2.63 -2.83 -4.06
N TYR A 28 -1.40 -2.66 -3.62
CA TYR A 28 -1.10 -2.69 -2.20
C TYR A 28 0.21 -1.95 -1.92
N VAL A 29 0.37 -1.53 -0.67
CA VAL A 29 1.59 -0.88 -0.20
C VAL A 29 2.29 -1.84 0.75
N HIS A 30 3.61 -1.94 0.64
CA HIS A 30 4.37 -2.80 1.54
C HIS A 30 5.74 -2.19 1.84
N CYS A 31 6.36 -2.66 2.91
CA CYS A 31 7.70 -2.24 3.29
C CYS A 31 8.72 -3.09 2.53
N LYS A 32 9.74 -2.43 1.98
CA LYS A 32 10.81 -3.14 1.25
C LYS A 32 11.62 -4.05 2.18
N ASP A 33 11.75 -3.66 3.43
CA ASP A 33 12.65 -4.35 4.35
C ASP A 33 11.98 -5.46 5.15
N CYS A 34 10.91 -5.14 5.88
CA CYS A 34 10.29 -6.13 6.76
C CYS A 34 9.10 -6.86 6.11
N LYS A 35 8.72 -6.49 4.89
CA LYS A 35 7.67 -7.16 4.10
C LYS A 35 6.25 -7.01 4.64
N ILE A 36 6.05 -6.20 5.66
CA ILE A 36 4.71 -5.89 6.16
C ILE A 36 3.99 -5.04 5.12
N GLY A 37 2.70 -5.27 4.92
CA GLY A 37 1.95 -4.52 3.91
C GLY A 37 0.48 -4.40 4.23
N THR A 38 -0.23 -3.67 3.36
CA THR A 38 -1.67 -3.51 3.44
C THR A 38 -2.38 -4.70 2.80
N PRO A 39 -3.69 -4.85 3.06
CA PRO A 39 -4.48 -5.78 2.25
C PRO A 39 -4.43 -5.35 0.78
N ARG A 40 -4.76 -6.27 -0.11
CA ARG A 40 -4.80 -5.99 -1.54
C ARG A 40 -6.16 -5.39 -1.90
N PHE A 41 -6.12 -4.32 -2.69
CA PHE A 41 -7.31 -3.61 -3.12
C PHE A 41 -7.53 -3.81 -4.62
N ASN A 42 -8.73 -4.19 -5.02
CA ASN A 42 -9.05 -4.45 -6.42
C ASN A 42 -9.97 -3.40 -7.02
N ILE A 43 -9.85 -2.16 -6.58
CA ILE A 43 -10.64 -1.07 -7.13
C ILE A 43 -10.34 -0.93 -8.62
N LEU A 44 -11.35 -0.59 -9.42
CA LEU A 44 -11.24 -0.61 -10.87
C LEU A 44 -10.21 0.37 -11.44
N THR A 45 -9.98 1.50 -10.78
CA THR A 45 -9.04 2.50 -11.29
C THR A 45 -7.71 2.42 -10.55
N HIS A 46 -6.63 2.71 -11.27
CA HIS A 46 -5.30 2.77 -10.67
C HIS A 46 -5.27 3.78 -9.52
N LYS A 47 -5.84 4.97 -9.77
CA LYS A 47 -5.85 6.02 -8.75
C LYS A 47 -6.61 5.56 -7.51
N GLY A 48 -7.76 4.92 -7.68
CA GLY A 48 -8.52 4.41 -6.55
C GLY A 48 -7.76 3.37 -5.76
N ARG A 49 -7.10 2.44 -6.45
CA ARG A 49 -6.30 1.42 -5.79
C ARG A 49 -5.16 2.04 -4.98
N PHE A 50 -4.47 3.00 -5.59
CA PHE A 50 -3.36 3.67 -4.91
C PHE A 50 -3.85 4.42 -3.67
N GLU A 51 -4.93 5.19 -3.81
CA GLU A 51 -5.46 5.97 -2.69
C GLU A 51 -5.92 5.09 -1.54
N ALA A 52 -6.57 3.98 -1.85
CA ALA A 52 -7.03 3.05 -0.83
C ALA A 52 -5.86 2.45 -0.06
N ALA A 53 -4.85 2.00 -0.77
CA ALA A 53 -3.68 1.39 -0.16
C ALA A 53 -2.89 2.42 0.64
N GLU A 54 -2.70 3.62 0.08
CA GLU A 54 -1.99 4.69 0.76
C GLU A 54 -2.69 5.12 2.04
N LYS A 55 -4.00 5.27 1.97
CA LYS A 55 -4.77 5.67 3.15
C LYS A 55 -4.66 4.63 4.25
N ARG A 56 -4.76 3.37 3.89
CA ARG A 56 -4.64 2.28 4.85
C ARG A 56 -3.25 2.24 5.48
N TRP A 57 -2.22 2.39 4.65
CA TRP A 57 -0.85 2.37 5.13
C TRP A 57 -0.54 3.53 6.06
N ASN A 58 -0.91 4.75 5.65
CA ASN A 58 -0.61 5.94 6.44
C ASN A 58 -1.39 5.97 7.75
N ARG A 59 -2.58 5.43 7.76
CA ARG A 59 -3.36 5.32 8.99
C ARG A 59 -2.63 4.44 10.01
N ARG A 60 -2.07 3.33 9.54
CA ARG A 60 -1.31 2.44 10.41
C ARG A 60 -0.05 3.14 10.93
N ALA A 61 0.63 3.87 10.07
CA ALA A 61 1.83 4.60 10.44
C ALA A 61 1.54 5.68 11.47
N ASP A 62 0.41 6.36 11.34
CA ASP A 62 0.01 7.40 12.30
C ASP A 62 -0.30 6.81 13.67
N ASN A 63 -0.81 5.60 13.72
CA ASN A 63 -1.20 4.94 14.97
C ASN A 63 -0.08 4.07 15.54
N GLY A 64 0.93 3.84 14.78
CA GLY A 64 2.07 3.03 15.20
C GLY A 64 3.19 3.89 15.76
#